data_c3752660eca64c5ac8473d0f23adf64f
#
_entry.id   c3752660eca64c5ac8473d0f23adf64f
#
_cell.length_a   1.000
_cell.length_b   1.000
_cell.length_c   1.000
_cell.angle_alpha   90.00
_cell.angle_beta   90.00
_cell.angle_gamma   90.00
#
_symmetry.space_group_name_H-M   'P 1'
#
loop_
_entity.id
_entity.type
_entity.pdbx_description
1 polymer ?
#
loop_
_entity_poly.entity_id
_entity_poly.type
_entity_poly.pdbx_seq_one_letter_code
_entity_poly.pdbx_strand_id
1 'polypeptide(L)'
;MSRRAVSAVVPVLCLSLLTASAWAQTEPPQPATEPVAGTAAAPGAPPEQILVVGQKPGPGLWKVSKDDHVMWVFGIYGPLPKNMEWRSQQVEKIIAQSQELITAPSANLGMGWFRSLTVLPFMIGMEDNPDGKVLGDLVPPETHQRWLALRKKYLKDDDDFERKRPLFAAGELSEKAMSAAGLSKQMDLTKKVVQIAEQNKVKVTWATVKMELDSPVKAIREFKKTPLEDVACFTKTVDRFETDLDALRARANAWSKGDIDAIRGLDFSEQEAACLNAVQNSKVMQERGLGDIDGKMRATWIGAAEKALGTNKSTFAVLPLRFILGKHSYLAELQAKGYVLEQPE
;
A
#
# COMPACT_ATOMS: atom_id res chain seq x y z
N MET A 1 42.17 -35.52 21.93
CA MET A 1 42.90 -35.01 23.11
C MET A 1 42.25 -33.71 23.54
N SER A 2 41.55 -33.82 24.65
CA SER A 2 41.60 -32.98 25.86
C SER A 2 40.96 -31.60 25.69
N ARG A 3 40.10 -31.04 26.53
CA ARG A 3 39.39 -31.48 27.77
C ARG A 3 38.21 -30.55 27.99
N ARG A 4 37.19 -31.09 28.62
CA ARG A 4 36.00 -30.41 29.17
C ARG A 4 36.38 -29.43 30.29
N ALA A 5 35.63 -28.34 30.46
CA ALA A 5 35.39 -27.71 31.75
C ALA A 5 33.91 -27.35 31.90
N VAL A 6 33.27 -28.02 32.84
CA VAL A 6 31.90 -27.75 33.33
C VAL A 6 32.10 -26.85 34.57
N SER A 7 31.36 -25.76 34.66
CA SER A 7 31.22 -24.98 35.91
C SER A 7 29.75 -24.88 36.27
N ALA A 8 29.44 -25.51 37.38
CA ALA A 8 28.19 -25.47 38.11
C ALA A 8 28.10 -24.18 38.92
N VAL A 9 26.93 -23.53 38.94
CA VAL A 9 26.60 -22.44 39.84
C VAL A 9 25.41 -22.85 40.71
N VAL A 10 25.64 -22.81 42.01
CA VAL A 10 24.75 -23.16 43.12
C VAL A 10 23.78 -22.02 43.38
N PRO A 11 22.51 -22.27 43.73
CA PRO A 11 21.59 -21.23 44.13
C PRO A 11 21.69 -20.93 45.64
N VAL A 12 21.81 -19.67 45.98
CA VAL A 12 21.69 -19.18 47.36
C VAL A 12 20.23 -18.78 47.63
N LEU A 13 19.64 -19.53 48.57
CA LEU A 13 18.31 -19.27 49.11
C LEU A 13 18.48 -18.27 50.26
N CYS A 14 17.93 -17.06 50.15
CA CYS A 14 17.75 -16.15 51.30
C CYS A 14 16.28 -16.02 51.66
N LEU A 15 15.97 -16.62 52.77
CA LEU A 15 14.71 -16.54 53.49
C LEU A 15 14.75 -15.27 54.37
N SER A 16 13.88 -14.32 54.19
CA SER A 16 13.73 -13.16 55.08
C SER A 16 12.24 -12.92 55.47
N LEU A 17 12.06 -12.93 56.76
CA LEU A 17 10.82 -12.91 57.50
C LEU A 17 9.98 -11.67 57.30
N LEU A 18 8.67 -11.90 57.35
CA LEU A 18 7.55 -10.95 57.43
C LEU A 18 7.61 -10.11 58.71
N THR A 19 7.47 -8.78 58.55
CA THR A 19 6.89 -7.96 59.59
C THR A 19 5.80 -7.06 58.94
N ALA A 20 4.56 -7.36 59.25
CA ALA A 20 3.43 -6.56 58.90
C ALA A 20 3.35 -5.36 59.83
N SER A 21 3.48 -4.14 59.31
CA SER A 21 3.11 -2.90 60.04
C SER A 21 1.88 -2.34 59.36
N ALA A 22 0.75 -2.47 60.03
CA ALA A 22 -0.50 -1.82 59.65
C ALA A 22 -0.39 -0.31 59.91
N TRP A 23 -0.39 0.46 58.85
CA TRP A 23 -0.60 1.92 58.94
C TRP A 23 -2.05 2.19 58.60
N ALA A 24 -2.80 2.60 59.59
CA ALA A 24 -4.14 3.16 59.44
C ALA A 24 -4.01 4.50 58.70
N GLN A 25 -4.51 4.56 57.49
CA GLN A 25 -4.69 5.83 56.78
C GLN A 25 -5.98 6.46 57.26
N THR A 26 -5.86 7.53 58.03
CA THR A 26 -6.92 8.47 58.35
C THR A 26 -7.23 9.29 57.10
N GLU A 27 -8.40 9.09 56.53
CA GLU A 27 -8.98 9.85 55.44
C GLU A 27 -9.27 11.28 55.91
N PRO A 28 -8.84 12.36 55.22
CA PRO A 28 -9.22 13.71 55.59
C PRO A 28 -10.71 13.94 55.29
N PRO A 29 -11.43 14.72 56.11
CA PRO A 29 -12.87 14.95 55.93
C PRO A 29 -13.13 15.71 54.62
N GLN A 30 -14.02 15.18 53.77
CA GLN A 30 -14.58 15.88 52.63
C GLN A 30 -15.32 17.15 53.09
N PRO A 31 -15.11 18.29 52.42
CA PRO A 31 -15.95 19.46 52.68
C PRO A 31 -17.37 19.16 52.18
N ALA A 32 -18.33 19.46 53.05
CA ALA A 32 -19.75 19.37 52.78
C ALA A 32 -20.11 20.25 51.57
N THR A 33 -20.61 19.62 50.49
CA THR A 33 -21.20 20.31 49.34
C THR A 33 -22.53 20.93 49.79
N GLU A 34 -22.58 22.26 49.86
CA GLU A 34 -23.83 22.99 49.94
C GLU A 34 -24.69 22.71 48.68
N PRO A 35 -26.00 22.57 48.80
CA PRO A 35 -26.87 22.38 47.66
C PRO A 35 -26.92 23.67 46.82
N VAL A 36 -26.28 23.64 45.65
CA VAL A 36 -26.43 24.70 44.65
C VAL A 36 -27.88 24.68 44.18
N ALA A 37 -28.57 25.75 44.45
CA ALA A 37 -29.93 25.96 43.99
C ALA A 37 -30.01 25.82 42.46
N GLY A 38 -30.89 24.92 42.02
CA GLY A 38 -31.14 24.67 40.61
C GLY A 38 -31.53 25.94 39.88
N THR A 39 -30.66 26.33 38.94
CA THR A 39 -31.04 27.31 37.93
C THR A 39 -32.00 26.59 36.99
N ALA A 40 -33.26 27.00 37.01
CA ALA A 40 -34.27 26.50 36.08
C ALA A 40 -33.80 26.72 34.63
N ALA A 41 -33.67 25.63 33.91
CA ALA A 41 -33.37 25.67 32.48
C ALA A 41 -34.45 26.44 31.73
N ALA A 42 -34.06 27.40 30.90
CA ALA A 42 -34.98 28.15 30.05
C ALA A 42 -35.70 27.15 29.10
N PRO A 43 -37.02 27.26 28.93
CA PRO A 43 -37.79 26.39 28.07
C PRO A 43 -37.49 26.76 26.61
N GLY A 44 -36.80 25.90 25.89
CA GLY A 44 -36.63 26.05 24.44
C GLY A 44 -35.24 25.75 23.83
N ALA A 45 -34.25 25.31 24.61
CA ALA A 45 -33.02 24.82 24.02
C ALA A 45 -33.26 23.38 23.45
N PRO A 46 -32.99 23.12 22.13
CA PRO A 46 -33.07 21.75 21.66
C PRO A 46 -32.09 20.89 22.44
N PRO A 47 -32.41 19.62 22.68
CA PRO A 47 -31.49 18.71 23.39
C PRO A 47 -30.17 18.69 22.63
N GLU A 48 -29.10 18.89 23.37
CA GLU A 48 -27.74 18.80 22.86
C GLU A 48 -27.58 17.40 22.23
N GLN A 49 -27.59 17.35 20.90
CA GLN A 49 -27.36 16.09 20.20
C GLN A 49 -25.90 15.74 20.45
N ILE A 50 -25.66 14.80 21.35
CA ILE A 50 -24.38 14.12 21.48
C ILE A 50 -24.21 13.35 20.16
N LEU A 51 -23.51 13.97 19.21
CA LEU A 51 -23.07 13.29 17.99
C LEU A 51 -22.07 12.23 18.42
N VAL A 52 -22.55 11.02 18.70
CA VAL A 52 -21.69 9.85 18.82
C VAL A 52 -21.15 9.60 17.42
N VAL A 53 -20.02 10.22 17.10
CA VAL A 53 -19.25 9.89 15.92
C VAL A 53 -18.72 8.48 16.17
N GLY A 54 -19.51 7.48 15.81
CA GLY A 54 -19.09 6.09 15.79
C GLY A 54 -17.86 6.02 14.91
N GLN A 55 -16.72 5.58 15.47
CA GLN A 55 -15.55 5.33 14.66
C GLN A 55 -15.93 4.35 13.57
N LYS A 56 -15.86 4.77 12.31
CA LYS A 56 -16.12 3.89 11.17
C LYS A 56 -15.28 2.61 11.33
N PRO A 57 -15.85 1.42 11.10
CA PRO A 57 -15.24 0.14 11.49
C PRO A 57 -14.13 -0.35 10.57
N GLY A 58 -13.19 0.49 10.19
CA GLY A 58 -12.03 0.12 9.36
C GLY A 58 -12.15 0.54 7.91
N PRO A 59 -11.30 0.02 7.00
CA PRO A 59 -11.29 0.42 5.60
C PRO A 59 -12.61 0.09 4.92
N GLY A 60 -13.07 0.99 4.03
CA GLY A 60 -14.34 0.85 3.35
C GLY A 60 -14.40 -0.39 2.43
N LEU A 61 -15.56 -1.00 2.38
CA LEU A 61 -15.90 -2.09 1.47
C LEU A 61 -16.98 -1.62 0.52
N TRP A 62 -16.70 -1.67 -0.78
CA TRP A 62 -17.71 -1.45 -1.82
C TRP A 62 -18.48 -2.75 -2.05
N LYS A 63 -19.75 -2.64 -2.32
CA LYS A 63 -20.57 -3.78 -2.68
C LYS A 63 -21.00 -3.65 -4.14
N VAL A 64 -20.68 -4.66 -4.93
CA VAL A 64 -21.14 -4.80 -6.32
C VAL A 64 -22.10 -5.98 -6.35
N SER A 65 -23.29 -5.79 -6.93
CA SER A 65 -24.29 -6.85 -6.95
C SER A 65 -25.08 -6.90 -8.25
N LYS A 66 -25.59 -8.09 -8.55
CA LYS A 66 -26.57 -8.35 -9.60
C LYS A 66 -27.42 -9.54 -9.16
N ASP A 67 -28.75 -9.34 -9.16
CA ASP A 67 -29.70 -10.30 -8.62
C ASP A 67 -29.32 -10.67 -7.16
N ASP A 68 -29.13 -11.95 -6.85
CA ASP A 68 -28.73 -12.45 -5.53
C ASP A 68 -27.23 -12.74 -5.40
N HIS A 69 -26.41 -12.27 -6.35
CA HIS A 69 -24.96 -12.38 -6.35
C HIS A 69 -24.29 -11.11 -5.85
N VAL A 70 -23.36 -11.25 -4.92
CA VAL A 70 -22.69 -10.12 -4.27
C VAL A 70 -21.17 -10.27 -4.36
N MET A 71 -20.48 -9.20 -4.71
CA MET A 71 -19.03 -9.08 -4.60
C MET A 71 -18.67 -7.92 -3.68
N TRP A 72 -17.95 -8.22 -2.61
CA TRP A 72 -17.39 -7.25 -1.69
C TRP A 72 -16.01 -6.85 -2.15
N VAL A 73 -15.83 -5.58 -2.50
CA VAL A 73 -14.56 -5.07 -3.01
C VAL A 73 -13.83 -4.30 -1.92
N PHE A 74 -12.70 -4.82 -1.52
CA PHE A 74 -11.84 -4.23 -0.52
C PHE A 74 -10.86 -3.27 -1.19
N GLY A 75 -11.01 -1.98 -0.92
CA GLY A 75 -10.14 -0.94 -1.41
C GLY A 75 -8.81 -0.91 -0.66
N ILE A 76 -7.75 -1.43 -1.26
CA ILE A 76 -6.42 -1.37 -0.64
C ILE A 76 -5.69 -0.08 -1.01
N TYR A 77 -4.94 0.45 -0.03
CA TYR A 77 -4.10 1.62 -0.15
C TYR A 77 -2.66 1.30 0.29
N GLY A 78 -1.72 1.98 -0.25
CA GLY A 78 -0.31 1.98 0.16
C GLY A 78 0.39 3.25 -0.31
N PRO A 79 1.48 3.63 0.35
CA PRO A 79 2.11 2.94 1.48
C PRO A 79 1.39 3.13 2.82
N LEU A 80 1.52 2.14 3.71
CA LEU A 80 0.94 2.15 5.06
C LEU A 80 2.06 2.09 6.11
N PRO A 81 1.84 2.62 7.34
CA PRO A 81 2.76 2.38 8.45
C PRO A 81 3.03 0.89 8.67
N LYS A 82 4.29 0.51 8.91
CA LYS A 82 4.70 -0.90 9.05
C LYS A 82 3.91 -1.66 10.12
N ASN A 83 3.55 -0.98 11.21
CA ASN A 83 2.84 -1.54 12.36
C ASN A 83 1.41 -1.00 12.46
N MET A 84 0.81 -0.63 11.32
CA MET A 84 -0.56 -0.11 11.35
C MET A 84 -1.54 -1.21 11.75
N GLU A 85 -2.23 -0.99 12.84
CA GLU A 85 -3.39 -1.78 13.22
C GLU A 85 -4.61 -1.22 12.49
N TRP A 86 -5.35 -2.10 11.86
CA TRP A 86 -6.63 -1.80 11.23
C TRP A 86 -7.66 -2.87 11.63
N ARG A 87 -8.91 -2.48 11.68
CA ARG A 87 -9.98 -3.41 12.09
C ARG A 87 -10.27 -4.40 10.97
N SER A 88 -9.61 -5.56 11.01
CA SER A 88 -9.73 -6.61 10.00
C SER A 88 -10.94 -7.51 10.17
N GLN A 89 -11.58 -7.50 11.34
CA GLN A 89 -12.65 -8.45 11.72
C GLN A 89 -13.78 -8.55 10.69
N GLN A 90 -14.25 -7.42 10.15
CA GLN A 90 -15.29 -7.42 9.13
C GLN A 90 -14.79 -8.05 7.83
N VAL A 91 -13.58 -7.71 7.39
CA VAL A 91 -12.94 -8.27 6.20
C VAL A 91 -12.75 -9.77 6.36
N GLU A 92 -12.23 -10.23 7.50
CA GLU A 92 -12.02 -11.65 7.82
C GLU A 92 -13.33 -12.43 7.76
N LYS A 93 -14.40 -11.89 8.39
CA LYS A 93 -15.73 -12.51 8.39
C LYS A 93 -16.30 -12.63 6.98
N ILE A 94 -16.19 -11.60 6.16
CA ILE A 94 -16.73 -11.61 4.79
C ILE A 94 -15.91 -12.57 3.92
N ILE A 95 -14.57 -12.58 4.05
CA ILE A 95 -13.73 -13.54 3.33
C ILE A 95 -14.15 -14.96 3.70
N ALA A 96 -14.30 -15.28 4.98
CA ALA A 96 -14.68 -16.63 5.44
C ALA A 96 -16.06 -17.09 4.92
N GLN A 97 -16.94 -16.16 4.59
CA GLN A 97 -18.28 -16.42 4.03
C GLN A 97 -18.30 -16.40 2.49
N SER A 98 -17.19 -16.03 1.86
CA SER A 98 -17.09 -15.96 0.40
C SER A 98 -16.71 -17.29 -0.22
N GLN A 99 -17.19 -17.55 -1.42
CA GLN A 99 -16.86 -18.76 -2.20
C GLN A 99 -15.52 -18.58 -2.94
N GLU A 100 -15.15 -17.34 -3.23
CA GLU A 100 -13.96 -17.00 -3.99
C GLU A 100 -13.38 -15.66 -3.54
N LEU A 101 -12.05 -15.55 -3.57
CA LEU A 101 -11.30 -14.30 -3.42
C LEU A 101 -10.61 -13.98 -4.75
N ILE A 102 -10.86 -12.78 -5.31
CA ILE A 102 -10.16 -12.25 -6.47
C ILE A 102 -9.06 -11.32 -5.99
N THR A 103 -7.81 -11.58 -6.38
CA THR A 103 -6.68 -10.72 -5.98
C THR A 103 -6.67 -9.39 -6.73
N ALA A 104 -5.90 -8.44 -6.22
CA ALA A 104 -5.63 -7.19 -6.96
C ALA A 104 -5.07 -7.49 -8.35
N PRO A 105 -5.41 -6.66 -9.37
CA PRO A 105 -4.87 -6.82 -10.71
C PRO A 105 -3.35 -6.68 -10.69
N SER A 106 -2.68 -7.57 -11.37
CA SER A 106 -1.21 -7.59 -11.45
C SER A 106 -0.75 -8.06 -12.82
N ALA A 107 0.51 -7.77 -13.14
CA ALA A 107 1.17 -8.28 -14.32
C ALA A 107 2.45 -9.03 -13.93
N ASN A 108 2.66 -10.17 -14.54
CA ASN A 108 3.88 -10.97 -14.37
C ASN A 108 4.56 -11.16 -15.72
N LEU A 109 5.77 -10.64 -15.81
CA LEU A 109 6.62 -10.84 -16.96
C LEU A 109 7.45 -12.11 -16.74
N GLY A 110 6.96 -13.24 -17.26
CA GLY A 110 7.63 -14.53 -17.19
C GLY A 110 8.84 -14.61 -18.12
N MET A 111 9.94 -15.10 -17.59
CA MET A 111 11.15 -15.40 -18.39
C MET A 111 11.52 -16.89 -18.37
N GLY A 112 10.77 -17.72 -17.64
CA GLY A 112 11.12 -19.11 -17.38
C GLY A 112 12.33 -19.25 -16.44
N TRP A 113 12.33 -20.29 -15.60
CA TRP A 113 13.35 -20.48 -14.55
C TRP A 113 14.79 -20.54 -15.10
N PHE A 114 15.02 -21.31 -16.14
CA PHE A 114 16.39 -21.47 -16.70
C PHE A 114 16.86 -20.20 -17.43
N ARG A 115 15.95 -19.44 -18.05
CA ARG A 115 16.29 -18.19 -18.74
C ARG A 115 16.62 -17.06 -17.73
N SER A 116 16.03 -17.06 -16.55
CA SER A 116 16.32 -16.02 -15.54
C SER A 116 17.76 -16.05 -15.06
N LEU A 117 18.38 -17.22 -14.91
CA LEU A 117 19.81 -17.35 -14.55
C LEU A 117 20.75 -16.84 -15.64
N THR A 118 20.41 -17.09 -16.91
CA THR A 118 21.23 -16.63 -18.05
C THR A 118 21.15 -15.13 -18.29
N VAL A 119 20.14 -14.47 -17.75
CA VAL A 119 19.88 -13.04 -17.90
C VAL A 119 20.67 -12.19 -16.89
N LEU A 120 20.97 -12.71 -15.70
CA LEU A 120 21.63 -12.00 -14.61
C LEU A 120 22.86 -11.19 -15.02
N PRO A 121 23.83 -11.74 -15.79
CA PRO A 121 25.01 -10.97 -16.19
C PRO A 121 24.70 -9.76 -17.07
N PHE A 122 23.59 -9.81 -17.80
CA PHE A 122 23.18 -8.72 -18.70
C PHE A 122 22.41 -7.60 -17.98
N MET A 123 21.92 -7.86 -16.76
CA MET A 123 21.24 -6.85 -15.93
C MET A 123 22.21 -5.83 -15.33
N ILE A 124 23.50 -6.17 -15.20
CA ILE A 124 24.52 -5.25 -14.69
C ILE A 124 24.53 -3.97 -15.54
N GLY A 125 24.40 -2.79 -14.92
CA GLY A 125 24.32 -1.50 -15.60
C GLY A 125 23.01 -1.26 -16.38
N MET A 126 21.94 -2.02 -16.12
CA MET A 126 20.62 -1.77 -16.71
C MET A 126 19.98 -0.49 -16.17
N GLU A 127 20.32 -0.16 -14.95
CA GLU A 127 19.82 1.03 -14.24
C GLU A 127 20.59 2.30 -14.62
N ASP A 128 21.75 2.19 -15.25
CA ASP A 128 22.62 3.31 -15.57
C ASP A 128 22.13 4.06 -16.80
N ASN A 129 22.39 5.36 -16.83
CA ASN A 129 22.12 6.17 -18.02
C ASN A 129 22.95 5.70 -19.22
N PRO A 130 22.36 5.66 -20.40
CA PRO A 130 23.14 5.41 -21.61
C PRO A 130 24.19 6.52 -21.83
N ASP A 131 25.27 6.19 -22.51
CA ASP A 131 26.32 7.12 -22.94
C ASP A 131 27.06 7.81 -21.79
N GLY A 132 27.04 7.23 -20.58
CA GLY A 132 27.74 7.76 -19.41
C GLY A 132 27.19 9.08 -18.86
N LYS A 133 25.98 9.50 -19.26
CA LYS A 133 25.32 10.70 -18.73
C LYS A 133 25.03 10.56 -17.25
N VAL A 134 24.99 11.68 -16.55
CA VAL A 134 24.57 11.78 -15.15
C VAL A 134 23.22 12.48 -15.04
N LEU A 135 22.57 12.36 -13.90
CA LEU A 135 21.24 12.96 -13.66
C LEU A 135 21.23 14.46 -13.93
N GLY A 136 22.29 15.18 -13.53
CA GLY A 136 22.43 16.61 -13.78
C GLY A 136 22.40 17.01 -15.27
N ASP A 137 22.74 16.10 -16.19
CA ASP A 137 22.67 16.32 -17.63
C ASP A 137 21.26 16.13 -18.21
N LEU A 138 20.38 15.45 -17.48
CA LEU A 138 19.11 14.94 -18.00
C LEU A 138 17.90 15.66 -17.40
N VAL A 139 18.00 16.13 -16.16
CA VAL A 139 16.89 16.73 -15.44
C VAL A 139 17.06 18.26 -15.32
N PRO A 140 15.97 19.03 -15.10
CA PRO A 140 16.06 20.47 -14.88
C PRO A 140 17.01 20.80 -13.73
N PRO A 141 17.86 21.85 -13.85
CA PRO A 141 18.84 22.21 -12.81
C PRO A 141 18.22 22.40 -11.43
N GLU A 142 17.03 23.00 -11.35
CA GLU A 142 16.28 23.19 -10.10
C GLU A 142 15.91 21.84 -9.47
N THR A 143 15.37 20.91 -10.26
CA THR A 143 15.05 19.57 -9.80
C THR A 143 16.29 18.83 -9.31
N HIS A 144 17.42 18.98 -10.01
CA HIS A 144 18.69 18.36 -9.60
C HIS A 144 19.19 18.90 -8.27
N GLN A 145 19.10 20.20 -8.02
CA GLN A 145 19.48 20.79 -6.73
C GLN A 145 18.65 20.20 -5.57
N ARG A 146 17.35 20.08 -5.76
CA ARG A 146 16.43 19.50 -4.78
C ARG A 146 16.71 18.00 -4.58
N TRP A 147 17.00 17.28 -5.65
CA TRP A 147 17.45 15.89 -5.60
C TRP A 147 18.72 15.72 -4.73
N LEU A 148 19.74 16.55 -4.89
CA LEU A 148 20.98 16.47 -4.09
C LEU A 148 20.69 16.56 -2.58
N ALA A 149 19.75 17.43 -2.18
CA ALA A 149 19.31 17.54 -0.80
C ALA A 149 18.61 16.27 -0.30
N LEU A 150 17.70 15.70 -1.11
CA LEU A 150 17.00 14.46 -0.77
C LEU A 150 17.94 13.24 -0.78
N ARG A 151 18.88 13.17 -1.73
CA ARG A 151 19.92 12.15 -1.80
C ARG A 151 20.71 12.12 -0.49
N LYS A 152 21.24 13.26 -0.06
CA LYS A 152 21.95 13.40 1.21
C LYS A 152 21.12 12.94 2.40
N LYS A 153 19.83 13.25 2.40
CA LYS A 153 18.91 12.93 3.50
C LYS A 153 18.56 11.43 3.58
N TYR A 154 18.35 10.77 2.44
CA TYR A 154 17.76 9.41 2.39
C TYR A 154 18.69 8.35 1.80
N LEU A 155 19.65 8.69 0.95
CA LEU A 155 20.49 7.76 0.18
C LEU A 155 21.95 7.74 0.62
N LYS A 156 22.29 8.33 1.79
CA LYS A 156 23.63 8.38 2.37
C LYS A 156 24.67 9.14 1.53
N ASP A 157 24.22 10.05 0.69
CA ASP A 157 25.08 10.88 -0.18
C ASP A 157 26.01 10.08 -1.10
N ASP A 158 25.50 8.96 -1.63
CA ASP A 158 26.23 8.09 -2.53
C ASP A 158 26.14 8.61 -3.98
N ASP A 159 27.28 8.92 -4.57
CA ASP A 159 27.39 9.47 -5.92
C ASP A 159 27.05 8.46 -7.02
N ASP A 160 27.00 7.17 -6.73
CA ASP A 160 26.58 6.15 -7.70
C ASP A 160 25.16 6.37 -8.21
N PHE A 161 24.30 7.02 -7.41
CA PHE A 161 22.95 7.39 -7.84
C PHE A 161 22.92 8.43 -8.96
N GLU A 162 23.94 9.25 -9.13
CA GLU A 162 24.02 10.22 -10.23
C GLU A 162 24.12 9.56 -11.61
N ARG A 163 24.64 8.34 -11.68
CA ARG A 163 24.77 7.59 -12.93
C ARG A 163 23.49 6.83 -13.30
N LYS A 164 22.56 6.69 -12.36
CA LYS A 164 21.29 5.98 -12.60
C LYS A 164 20.36 6.79 -13.50
N ARG A 165 19.55 6.08 -14.25
CA ARG A 165 18.42 6.68 -14.99
C ARG A 165 17.47 7.36 -14.02
N PRO A 166 16.82 8.47 -14.42
CA PRO A 166 15.86 9.17 -13.58
C PRO A 166 14.81 8.26 -12.92
N LEU A 167 14.26 7.29 -13.66
CA LEU A 167 13.29 6.30 -13.16
C LEU A 167 13.83 5.47 -11.98
N PHE A 168 15.06 4.97 -12.10
CA PHE A 168 15.65 4.11 -11.06
C PHE A 168 16.10 4.93 -9.85
N ALA A 169 16.65 6.11 -10.06
CA ALA A 169 16.97 7.05 -8.97
C ALA A 169 15.71 7.46 -8.20
N ALA A 170 14.60 7.73 -8.91
CA ALA A 170 13.29 8.00 -8.30
C ALA A 170 12.77 6.79 -7.50
N GLY A 171 12.96 5.57 -8.01
CA GLY A 171 12.59 4.33 -7.34
C GLY A 171 13.33 4.14 -6.01
N GLU A 172 14.64 4.32 -6.00
CA GLU A 172 15.49 4.23 -4.81
C GLU A 172 15.12 5.32 -3.78
N LEU A 173 14.96 6.57 -4.21
CA LEU A 173 14.49 7.65 -3.33
C LEU A 173 13.17 7.29 -2.67
N SER A 174 12.20 6.81 -3.47
CA SER A 174 10.88 6.41 -2.96
C SER A 174 10.99 5.31 -1.92
N GLU A 175 11.80 4.30 -2.17
CA GLU A 175 11.97 3.17 -1.24
C GLU A 175 12.60 3.61 0.08
N LYS A 176 13.70 4.37 0.01
CA LYS A 176 14.43 4.81 1.20
C LYS A 176 13.67 5.85 2.00
N ALA A 177 13.04 6.83 1.33
CA ALA A 177 12.25 7.86 1.99
C ALA A 177 11.01 7.25 2.70
N MET A 178 10.28 6.34 2.03
CA MET A 178 9.18 5.63 2.66
C MET A 178 9.64 4.77 3.84
N SER A 179 10.75 4.05 3.68
CA SER A 179 11.31 3.24 4.78
C SER A 179 11.73 4.08 5.98
N ALA A 180 12.38 5.23 5.75
CA ALA A 180 12.75 6.20 6.78
C ALA A 180 11.52 6.79 7.50
N ALA A 181 10.43 6.96 6.78
CA ALA A 181 9.14 7.40 7.33
C ALA A 181 8.37 6.29 8.07
N GLY A 182 8.91 5.07 8.14
CA GLY A 182 8.24 3.91 8.76
C GLY A 182 7.08 3.35 7.94
N LEU A 183 7.03 3.66 6.64
CA LEU A 183 6.00 3.21 5.73
C LEU A 183 6.38 1.89 5.04
N SER A 184 5.41 1.06 4.72
CA SER A 184 5.55 -0.20 4.00
C SER A 184 4.81 -0.17 2.68
N LYS A 185 5.24 -1.01 1.75
CA LYS A 185 4.57 -1.17 0.46
C LYS A 185 3.20 -1.88 0.62
N GLN A 186 2.28 -1.59 -0.28
CA GLN A 186 0.93 -2.18 -0.34
C GLN A 186 0.91 -3.73 -0.40
N MET A 187 1.99 -4.36 -0.84
CA MET A 187 2.07 -5.83 -0.98
C MET A 187 1.83 -6.59 0.33
N ASP A 188 2.15 -6.01 1.48
CA ASP A 188 1.97 -6.70 2.77
C ASP A 188 0.50 -6.89 3.11
N LEU A 189 -0.36 -5.93 2.75
CA LEU A 189 -1.80 -6.02 2.97
C LEU A 189 -2.44 -7.10 2.07
N THR A 190 -2.05 -7.14 0.80
CA THR A 190 -2.53 -8.17 -0.13
C THR A 190 -2.17 -9.58 0.35
N LYS A 191 -0.95 -9.77 0.85
CA LYS A 191 -0.53 -11.07 1.42
C LYS A 191 -1.39 -11.47 2.61
N LYS A 192 -1.70 -10.54 3.52
CA LYS A 192 -2.56 -10.81 4.68
C LYS A 192 -3.96 -11.26 4.24
N VAL A 193 -4.56 -10.58 3.27
CA VAL A 193 -5.90 -10.91 2.75
C VAL A 193 -5.90 -12.30 2.10
N VAL A 194 -4.90 -12.62 1.29
CA VAL A 194 -4.75 -13.96 0.68
C VAL A 194 -4.58 -15.03 1.76
N GLN A 195 -3.74 -14.79 2.76
CA GLN A 195 -3.53 -15.73 3.88
C GLN A 195 -4.83 -16.01 4.65
N ILE A 196 -5.68 -15.00 4.87
CA ILE A 196 -6.99 -15.18 5.50
C ILE A 196 -7.89 -16.09 4.64
N ALA A 197 -7.89 -15.88 3.32
CA ALA A 197 -8.66 -16.72 2.40
C ALA A 197 -8.19 -18.18 2.42
N GLU A 198 -6.88 -18.40 2.37
CA GLU A 198 -6.28 -19.75 2.43
C GLU A 198 -6.59 -20.47 3.74
N GLN A 199 -6.50 -19.76 4.88
CA GLN A 199 -6.86 -20.31 6.20
C GLN A 199 -8.33 -20.74 6.28
N ASN A 200 -9.22 -20.02 5.59
CA ASN A 200 -10.64 -20.34 5.52
C ASN A 200 -11.01 -21.25 4.33
N LYS A 201 -10.03 -21.78 3.59
CA LYS A 201 -10.22 -22.65 2.42
C LYS A 201 -11.06 -22.00 1.30
N VAL A 202 -11.03 -20.68 1.21
CA VAL A 202 -11.66 -19.91 0.15
C VAL A 202 -10.79 -20.00 -1.10
N LYS A 203 -11.43 -20.28 -2.24
CA LYS A 203 -10.73 -20.33 -3.53
C LYS A 203 -10.09 -18.98 -3.84
N VAL A 204 -8.79 -18.96 -4.19
CA VAL A 204 -8.09 -17.72 -4.60
C VAL A 204 -7.95 -17.71 -6.11
N THR A 205 -8.51 -16.69 -6.74
CA THR A 205 -8.34 -16.40 -8.17
C THR A 205 -7.38 -15.24 -8.35
N TRP A 206 -6.26 -15.53 -8.98
CA TRP A 206 -5.20 -14.54 -9.26
C TRP A 206 -5.53 -13.76 -10.53
N ALA A 207 -5.91 -12.49 -10.37
CA ALA A 207 -6.15 -11.59 -11.51
C ALA A 207 -4.80 -11.07 -12.08
N THR A 208 -3.99 -12.00 -12.57
CA THR A 208 -2.64 -11.74 -13.04
C THR A 208 -2.54 -11.92 -14.55
N VAL A 209 -2.16 -10.88 -15.26
CA VAL A 209 -1.77 -10.95 -16.67
C VAL A 209 -0.41 -11.63 -16.78
N LYS A 210 -0.36 -12.77 -17.42
CA LYS A 210 0.90 -13.44 -17.74
C LYS A 210 1.38 -12.93 -19.09
N MET A 211 2.56 -12.38 -19.11
CA MET A 211 3.23 -11.92 -20.31
C MET A 211 4.56 -12.66 -20.41
N GLU A 212 4.92 -13.07 -21.60
CA GLU A 212 6.21 -13.69 -21.86
C GLU A 212 7.13 -12.70 -22.57
N LEU A 213 8.35 -12.62 -22.10
CA LEU A 213 9.38 -11.81 -22.74
C LEU A 213 10.16 -12.70 -23.69
N ASP A 214 9.87 -12.57 -24.98
CA ASP A 214 10.68 -13.19 -26.00
C ASP A 214 12.08 -12.57 -26.03
N SER A 215 13.11 -13.42 -26.09
CA SER A 215 14.50 -12.98 -26.18
C SER A 215 14.90 -11.96 -25.09
N PRO A 216 14.82 -12.31 -23.78
CA PRO A 216 15.04 -11.38 -22.68
C PRO A 216 16.42 -10.72 -22.70
N VAL A 217 17.48 -11.42 -23.10
CA VAL A 217 18.83 -10.86 -23.26
C VAL A 217 18.85 -9.74 -24.31
N LYS A 218 18.16 -9.95 -25.44
CA LYS A 218 18.04 -8.94 -26.50
C LYS A 218 17.28 -7.72 -25.96
N ALA A 219 16.15 -7.94 -25.26
CA ALA A 219 15.35 -6.88 -24.67
C ALA A 219 16.16 -6.03 -23.69
N ILE A 220 16.96 -6.65 -22.81
CA ILE A 220 17.81 -5.93 -21.85
C ILE A 220 18.89 -5.11 -22.56
N ARG A 221 19.55 -5.68 -23.59
CA ARG A 221 20.56 -4.94 -24.36
C ARG A 221 19.97 -3.73 -25.07
N GLU A 222 18.78 -3.87 -25.63
CA GLU A 222 18.05 -2.76 -26.28
C GLU A 222 17.64 -1.73 -25.23
N PHE A 223 17.07 -2.15 -24.11
CA PHE A 223 16.70 -1.27 -23.01
C PHE A 223 17.90 -0.44 -22.52
N LYS A 224 19.07 -1.06 -22.34
CA LYS A 224 20.30 -0.35 -21.89
C LYS A 224 20.72 0.77 -22.85
N LYS A 225 20.44 0.64 -24.14
CA LYS A 225 20.81 1.64 -25.15
C LYS A 225 19.70 2.66 -25.45
N THR A 226 18.46 2.39 -25.04
CA THR A 226 17.33 3.23 -25.36
C THR A 226 17.12 4.27 -24.27
N PRO A 227 17.12 5.58 -24.57
CA PRO A 227 16.70 6.61 -23.61
C PRO A 227 15.26 6.35 -23.15
N LEU A 228 14.95 6.70 -21.92
CA LEU A 228 13.60 6.70 -21.36
C LEU A 228 13.08 8.14 -21.26
N GLU A 229 11.78 8.31 -21.44
CA GLU A 229 11.10 9.59 -21.15
C GLU A 229 10.67 9.64 -19.67
N ASP A 230 11.65 9.58 -18.77
CA ASP A 230 11.44 9.36 -17.35
C ASP A 230 11.74 10.58 -16.45
N VAL A 231 12.08 11.71 -17.06
CA VAL A 231 12.31 12.97 -16.33
C VAL A 231 11.09 13.42 -15.54
N ALA A 232 9.89 13.27 -16.12
CA ALA A 232 8.65 13.61 -15.41
C ALA A 232 8.40 12.70 -14.18
N CYS A 233 8.70 11.40 -14.29
CA CYS A 233 8.67 10.48 -13.16
C CYS A 233 9.60 10.94 -12.03
N PHE A 234 10.83 11.29 -12.37
CA PHE A 234 11.83 11.76 -11.41
C PHE A 234 11.42 13.07 -10.73
N THR A 235 11.04 14.08 -11.53
CA THR A 235 10.64 15.41 -11.01
C THR A 235 9.47 15.29 -10.02
N LYS A 236 8.41 14.56 -10.42
CA LYS A 236 7.24 14.33 -9.54
C LYS A 236 7.58 13.51 -8.30
N THR A 237 8.60 12.66 -8.37
CA THR A 237 9.08 11.91 -7.20
C THR A 237 9.84 12.83 -6.24
N VAL A 238 10.71 13.72 -6.75
CA VAL A 238 11.39 14.74 -5.96
C VAL A 238 10.36 15.64 -5.27
N ASP A 239 9.38 16.17 -6.01
CA ASP A 239 8.31 17.01 -5.48
C ASP A 239 7.60 16.31 -4.31
N ARG A 240 7.22 15.06 -4.52
CA ARG A 240 6.48 14.27 -3.52
C ARG A 240 7.26 14.06 -2.21
N PHE A 241 8.52 13.72 -2.28
CA PHE A 241 9.32 13.42 -1.08
C PHE A 241 9.93 14.65 -0.39
N GLU A 242 9.88 15.80 -1.03
CA GLU A 242 10.21 17.06 -0.40
C GLU A 242 9.07 17.59 0.48
N THR A 243 7.80 17.44 0.04
CA THR A 243 6.64 18.11 0.63
C THR A 243 5.64 17.19 1.30
N ASP A 244 5.57 15.89 0.96
CA ASP A 244 4.33 15.12 1.08
C ASP A 244 4.38 13.89 2.03
N LEU A 245 5.45 13.70 2.81
CA LEU A 245 5.51 12.55 3.73
C LEU A 245 4.38 12.55 4.78
N ASP A 246 3.99 13.73 5.25
CA ASP A 246 2.90 13.86 6.21
C ASP A 246 1.53 13.64 5.54
N ALA A 247 1.37 14.03 4.28
CA ALA A 247 0.19 13.70 3.49
C ALA A 247 0.05 12.19 3.25
N LEU A 248 1.15 11.46 3.05
CA LEU A 248 1.12 9.99 2.97
C LEU A 248 0.61 9.35 4.27
N ARG A 249 1.03 9.87 5.42
CA ARG A 249 0.54 9.42 6.74
C ARG A 249 -0.93 9.77 6.95
N ALA A 250 -1.34 10.99 6.55
CA ALA A 250 -2.74 11.42 6.64
C ALA A 250 -3.66 10.51 5.80
N ARG A 251 -3.24 10.16 4.58
CA ARG A 251 -3.97 9.20 3.72
C ARG A 251 -4.06 7.82 4.34
N ALA A 252 -2.97 7.31 4.92
CA ALA A 252 -2.97 6.02 5.59
C ALA A 252 -3.94 6.00 6.78
N ASN A 253 -3.99 7.08 7.55
CA ASN A 253 -4.93 7.24 8.66
C ASN A 253 -6.38 7.34 8.18
N ALA A 254 -6.65 8.09 7.12
CA ALA A 254 -7.98 8.19 6.51
C ALA A 254 -8.44 6.81 6.00
N TRP A 255 -7.56 6.07 5.33
CA TRP A 255 -7.84 4.71 4.88
C TRP A 255 -8.20 3.78 6.04
N SER A 256 -7.43 3.77 7.12
CA SER A 256 -7.67 2.89 8.27
C SER A 256 -9.00 3.17 8.97
N LYS A 257 -9.52 4.38 8.83
CA LYS A 257 -10.80 4.83 9.39
C LYS A 257 -11.97 4.70 8.42
N GLY A 258 -11.72 4.31 7.16
CA GLY A 258 -12.73 4.27 6.10
C GLY A 258 -13.20 5.65 5.65
N ASP A 259 -12.39 6.70 5.88
CA ASP A 259 -12.71 8.06 5.45
C ASP A 259 -12.39 8.27 3.97
N ILE A 260 -13.34 7.85 3.13
CA ILE A 260 -13.20 7.87 1.66
C ILE A 260 -13.15 9.30 1.12
N ASP A 261 -13.86 10.23 1.74
CA ASP A 261 -13.90 11.61 1.28
C ASP A 261 -12.56 12.32 1.53
N ALA A 262 -11.96 12.11 2.70
CA ALA A 262 -10.60 12.57 2.96
C ALA A 262 -9.59 11.96 1.97
N ILE A 263 -9.75 10.68 1.60
CA ILE A 263 -8.89 10.04 0.60
C ILE A 263 -9.09 10.66 -0.79
N ARG A 264 -10.32 10.92 -1.22
CA ARG A 264 -10.63 11.54 -2.52
C ARG A 264 -10.06 12.95 -2.66
N GLY A 265 -10.06 13.72 -1.59
CA GLY A 265 -9.51 15.08 -1.55
C GLY A 265 -7.99 15.15 -1.67
N LEU A 266 -7.31 14.01 -1.56
CA LEU A 266 -5.87 13.90 -1.65
C LEU A 266 -5.52 13.35 -3.04
N ASP A 267 -4.92 14.16 -3.89
CA ASP A 267 -4.61 13.83 -5.28
C ASP A 267 -3.84 12.50 -5.40
N PHE A 268 -4.42 11.57 -6.20
CA PHE A 268 -3.82 10.25 -6.43
C PHE A 268 -2.85 10.31 -7.61
N SER A 269 -1.56 10.40 -7.25
CA SER A 269 -0.51 9.75 -8.04
C SER A 269 -0.27 10.21 -9.48
N GLU A 270 -0.22 11.50 -9.74
CA GLU A 270 0.44 11.96 -10.96
C GLU A 270 1.88 11.40 -11.06
N GLN A 271 2.55 11.19 -9.91
CA GLN A 271 3.88 10.58 -9.85
C GLN A 271 3.86 9.10 -10.28
N GLU A 272 2.93 8.28 -9.77
CA GLU A 272 2.83 6.87 -10.17
C GLU A 272 2.49 6.74 -11.65
N ALA A 273 1.57 7.58 -12.14
CA ALA A 273 1.21 7.61 -13.55
C ALA A 273 2.40 8.01 -14.44
N ALA A 274 3.17 9.03 -14.04
CA ALA A 274 4.34 9.45 -14.79
C ALA A 274 5.42 8.35 -14.86
N CYS A 275 5.67 7.64 -13.74
CA CYS A 275 6.63 6.56 -13.71
C CYS A 275 6.18 5.33 -14.51
N LEU A 276 4.90 4.99 -14.45
CA LEU A 276 4.35 3.89 -15.23
C LEU A 276 4.39 4.20 -16.73
N ASN A 277 4.01 5.41 -17.12
CA ASN A 277 4.06 5.88 -18.52
C ASN A 277 5.48 5.84 -19.06
N ALA A 278 6.51 6.22 -18.28
CA ALA A 278 7.91 6.16 -18.70
C ALA A 278 8.32 4.73 -19.09
N VAL A 279 7.83 3.72 -18.38
CA VAL A 279 8.08 2.30 -18.70
C VAL A 279 7.24 1.84 -19.88
N GLN A 280 5.94 2.04 -19.83
CA GLN A 280 4.99 1.53 -20.85
C GLN A 280 5.23 2.15 -22.23
N ASN A 281 5.57 3.45 -22.27
CA ASN A 281 5.83 4.17 -23.52
C ASN A 281 7.25 3.94 -24.06
N SER A 282 8.10 3.21 -23.32
CA SER A 282 9.43 2.91 -23.82
C SER A 282 9.34 2.08 -25.11
N LYS A 283 10.21 2.41 -26.08
CA LYS A 283 10.28 1.72 -27.36
C LYS A 283 10.35 0.19 -27.22
N VAL A 284 11.13 -0.27 -26.25
CA VAL A 284 11.31 -1.70 -25.96
C VAL A 284 10.00 -2.37 -25.54
N MET A 285 9.15 -1.70 -24.76
CA MET A 285 7.85 -2.22 -24.34
C MET A 285 6.84 -2.17 -25.48
N GLN A 286 6.80 -1.08 -26.24
CA GLN A 286 5.89 -0.90 -27.37
C GLN A 286 6.13 -1.94 -28.46
N GLU A 287 7.38 -2.13 -28.92
CA GLU A 287 7.75 -3.08 -29.97
C GLU A 287 7.45 -4.54 -29.60
N ARG A 288 7.30 -4.84 -28.31
CA ARG A 288 6.96 -6.18 -27.80
C ARG A 288 5.48 -6.36 -27.45
N GLY A 289 4.63 -5.37 -27.77
CA GLY A 289 3.21 -5.41 -27.43
C GLY A 289 2.95 -5.39 -25.92
N LEU A 290 3.91 -4.84 -25.15
CA LEU A 290 3.83 -4.72 -23.69
C LEU A 290 3.46 -3.29 -23.26
N GLY A 291 3.13 -2.39 -24.19
CA GLY A 291 2.79 -1.00 -23.90
C GLY A 291 1.43 -0.82 -23.21
N ASP A 292 0.47 -1.73 -23.40
CA ASP A 292 -0.87 -1.66 -22.78
C ASP A 292 -1.04 -2.69 -21.64
N ILE A 293 -0.18 -2.59 -20.62
CA ILE A 293 -0.26 -3.46 -19.44
C ILE A 293 -1.52 -3.14 -18.62
N ASP A 294 -1.85 -1.86 -18.47
CA ASP A 294 -2.99 -1.41 -17.67
C ASP A 294 -4.32 -1.87 -18.26
N GLY A 295 -4.50 -1.76 -19.59
CA GLY A 295 -5.68 -2.26 -20.26
C GLY A 295 -5.84 -3.78 -20.09
N LYS A 296 -4.74 -4.53 -20.23
CA LYS A 296 -4.74 -5.98 -20.01
C LYS A 296 -5.05 -6.36 -18.56
N MET A 297 -4.47 -5.67 -17.59
CA MET A 297 -4.76 -5.89 -16.15
C MET A 297 -6.23 -5.59 -15.85
N ARG A 298 -6.75 -4.49 -16.39
CA ARG A 298 -8.16 -4.11 -16.26
C ARG A 298 -9.08 -5.20 -16.81
N ALA A 299 -8.88 -5.59 -18.07
CA ALA A 299 -9.69 -6.62 -18.71
C ALA A 299 -9.66 -7.96 -17.96
N THR A 300 -8.48 -8.35 -17.45
CA THR A 300 -8.31 -9.58 -16.67
C THR A 300 -9.09 -9.53 -15.37
N TRP A 301 -9.00 -8.42 -14.63
CA TRP A 301 -9.70 -8.29 -13.34
C TRP A 301 -11.22 -8.18 -13.54
N ILE A 302 -11.68 -7.37 -14.50
CA ILE A 302 -13.11 -7.23 -14.83
C ILE A 302 -13.68 -8.58 -15.26
N GLY A 303 -13.00 -9.32 -16.15
CA GLY A 303 -13.45 -10.65 -16.56
C GLY A 303 -13.56 -11.66 -15.41
N ALA A 304 -12.62 -11.62 -14.45
CA ALA A 304 -12.70 -12.44 -13.25
C ALA A 304 -13.88 -12.01 -12.36
N ALA A 305 -14.12 -10.71 -12.20
CA ALA A 305 -15.22 -10.16 -11.43
C ALA A 305 -16.59 -10.53 -12.03
N GLU A 306 -16.77 -10.36 -13.34
CA GLU A 306 -18.02 -10.74 -14.04
C GLU A 306 -18.29 -12.25 -13.96
N LYS A 307 -17.26 -13.08 -14.13
CA LYS A 307 -17.38 -14.52 -13.97
C LYS A 307 -17.81 -14.89 -12.55
N ALA A 308 -17.19 -14.30 -11.54
CA ALA A 308 -17.53 -14.58 -10.15
C ALA A 308 -18.95 -14.10 -9.79
N LEU A 309 -19.35 -12.91 -10.24
CA LEU A 309 -20.70 -12.38 -10.07
C LEU A 309 -21.78 -13.18 -10.83
N GLY A 310 -21.39 -13.94 -11.85
CA GLY A 310 -22.31 -14.85 -12.55
C GLY A 310 -22.42 -16.25 -11.94
N THR A 311 -21.54 -16.62 -10.99
CA THR A 311 -21.46 -18.00 -10.48
C THR A 311 -21.55 -18.09 -8.96
N ASN A 312 -21.04 -17.14 -8.21
CA ASN A 312 -20.91 -17.19 -6.77
C ASN A 312 -21.96 -16.32 -6.08
N LYS A 313 -22.59 -16.82 -5.03
CA LYS A 313 -23.49 -16.00 -4.19
C LYS A 313 -22.75 -14.91 -3.43
N SER A 314 -21.52 -15.19 -3.00
CA SER A 314 -20.64 -14.24 -2.33
C SER A 314 -19.21 -14.37 -2.84
N THR A 315 -18.60 -13.26 -3.21
CA THR A 315 -17.21 -13.15 -3.64
C THR A 315 -16.53 -12.02 -2.88
N PHE A 316 -15.29 -12.21 -2.49
CA PHE A 316 -14.45 -11.14 -1.99
C PHE A 316 -13.42 -10.73 -3.06
N ALA A 317 -13.23 -9.44 -3.29
CA ALA A 317 -12.28 -8.95 -4.28
C ALA A 317 -11.40 -7.86 -3.70
N VAL A 318 -10.15 -7.82 -4.13
CA VAL A 318 -9.19 -6.78 -3.73
C VAL A 318 -8.92 -5.86 -4.91
N LEU A 319 -8.98 -4.56 -4.66
CA LEU A 319 -8.71 -3.56 -5.70
C LEU A 319 -7.97 -2.35 -5.11
N PRO A 320 -6.85 -1.92 -5.69
CA PRO A 320 -6.22 -0.66 -5.29
C PRO A 320 -7.18 0.52 -5.41
N LEU A 321 -7.19 1.41 -4.42
CA LEU A 321 -8.11 2.57 -4.40
C LEU A 321 -8.02 3.43 -5.66
N ARG A 322 -6.84 3.53 -6.28
CA ARG A 322 -6.68 4.25 -7.55
C ARG A 322 -7.54 3.68 -8.69
N PHE A 323 -7.84 2.39 -8.66
CA PHE A 323 -8.73 1.73 -9.63
C PHE A 323 -10.20 1.76 -9.21
N ILE A 324 -10.50 2.21 -7.99
CA ILE A 324 -11.87 2.44 -7.51
C ILE A 324 -12.26 3.90 -7.72
N LEU A 325 -11.42 4.83 -7.26
CA LEU A 325 -11.73 6.27 -7.16
C LEU A 325 -11.14 7.09 -8.32
N GLY A 326 -10.22 6.54 -9.09
CA GLY A 326 -9.54 7.23 -10.19
C GLY A 326 -10.43 7.44 -11.42
N LYS A 327 -9.92 8.25 -12.38
CA LYS A 327 -10.62 8.59 -13.65
C LYS A 327 -11.06 7.36 -14.46
N HIS A 328 -10.38 6.25 -14.31
CA HIS A 328 -10.66 4.98 -15.00
C HIS A 328 -11.10 3.90 -14.01
N SER A 329 -12.15 4.20 -13.25
CA SER A 329 -12.67 3.28 -12.22
C SER A 329 -13.13 1.95 -12.83
N TYR A 330 -12.63 0.84 -12.27
CA TYR A 330 -13.09 -0.51 -12.63
C TYR A 330 -14.52 -0.75 -12.15
N LEU A 331 -14.89 -0.16 -11.00
CA LEU A 331 -16.25 -0.29 -10.48
C LEU A 331 -17.27 0.51 -11.32
N ALA A 332 -16.87 1.67 -11.87
CA ALA A 332 -17.70 2.41 -12.80
C ALA A 332 -17.94 1.63 -14.10
N GLU A 333 -16.96 0.84 -14.56
CA GLU A 333 -17.14 -0.05 -15.71
C GLU A 333 -18.13 -1.17 -15.42
N LEU A 334 -18.07 -1.82 -14.24
CA LEU A 334 -19.06 -2.80 -13.83
C LEU A 334 -20.46 -2.17 -13.74
N GLN A 335 -20.56 -0.95 -13.20
CA GLN A 335 -21.82 -0.23 -13.14
C GLN A 335 -22.38 0.07 -14.54
N ALA A 336 -21.54 0.46 -15.50
CA ALA A 336 -21.95 0.64 -16.88
C ALA A 336 -22.41 -0.64 -17.57
N LYS A 337 -21.98 -1.81 -17.09
CA LYS A 337 -22.42 -3.13 -17.52
C LYS A 337 -23.69 -3.64 -16.79
N GLY A 338 -24.32 -2.79 -15.97
CA GLY A 338 -25.60 -3.07 -15.32
C GLY A 338 -25.49 -3.70 -13.94
N TYR A 339 -24.31 -3.72 -13.31
CA TYR A 339 -24.16 -4.10 -11.91
C TYR A 339 -24.53 -2.93 -10.99
N VAL A 340 -25.15 -3.22 -9.85
CA VAL A 340 -25.46 -2.24 -8.81
C VAL A 340 -24.20 -2.00 -7.95
N LEU A 341 -23.83 -0.74 -7.76
CA LEU A 341 -22.69 -0.35 -6.96
C LEU A 341 -23.16 0.43 -5.73
N GLU A 342 -22.87 -0.11 -4.55
CA GLU A 342 -23.05 0.58 -3.26
C GLU A 342 -21.69 0.97 -2.70
N GLN A 343 -21.57 2.23 -2.26
CA GLN A 343 -20.35 2.74 -1.64
C GLN A 343 -20.30 2.37 -0.16
N PRO A 344 -19.10 2.34 0.45
CA PRO A 344 -18.97 2.20 1.91
C PRO A 344 -19.73 3.31 2.64
N GLU A 345 -20.43 2.94 3.72
CA GLU A 345 -21.11 3.90 4.63
C GLU A 345 -20.11 4.68 5.49
#